data_23fcefdb7d1e3f9db80d6574dd97e1d5
#
_entry.id   23fcefdb7d1e3f9db80d6574dd97e1d5
#
_cell.length_a   1.000
_cell.length_b   1.000
_cell.length_c   1.000
_cell.angle_alpha   90.00
_cell.angle_beta   90.00
_cell.angle_gamma   90.00
#
_symmetry.space_group_name_H-M   'P 1'
#
loop_
_entity.id
_entity.type
_entity.pdbx_description
1 polymer ?
#
loop_
_entity_poly.entity_id
_entity_poly.type
_entity_poly.pdbx_seq_one_letter_code
_entity_poly.pdbx_strand_id
1 'polypeptide(L)'
;GLLTFPFTVRNQVKTSFSTLKGSIGLKDELLQHQAEFYPNALSEAANDPIKAYVFGSSDDQATTYHMAEVLKRHQIDLYRPGQSLTANGATFTTEDSYVVPTDQSQYRLIKALFERRTTFNDSLFYDVSAWTFPLAHNLPFAELSSRQLSLGEEVENPEFPVGEVVGGRSEYAYLFEVDGYYAHRAI
;
A
#
# COMPACT_ATOMS: atom_id res chain seq x y z
N GLY A 1 -6.14 -7.57 -38.38
CA GLY A 1 -5.15 -8.36 -39.12
C GLY A 1 -4.61 -9.52 -38.30
N LEU A 2 -4.11 -10.56 -38.96
CA LEU A 2 -3.57 -11.74 -38.31
C LEU A 2 -2.17 -11.41 -37.72
N LEU A 3 -1.97 -11.59 -36.42
CA LEU A 3 -0.66 -11.49 -35.80
C LEU A 3 0.06 -12.83 -35.98
N THR A 4 1.10 -12.83 -36.81
CA THR A 4 1.90 -14.04 -37.07
C THR A 4 3.13 -14.08 -36.16
N PHE A 5 3.63 -15.26 -35.83
CA PHE A 5 4.82 -15.44 -35.00
C PHE A 5 6.06 -14.70 -35.56
N PRO A 6 6.38 -14.80 -36.87
CA PRO A 6 7.51 -14.02 -37.42
C PRO A 6 7.33 -12.51 -37.30
N PHE A 7 6.10 -12.00 -37.38
CA PHE A 7 5.83 -10.57 -37.16
C PHE A 7 6.14 -10.18 -35.71
N THR A 8 5.66 -10.98 -34.75
CA THR A 8 5.88 -10.74 -33.32
C THR A 8 7.37 -10.73 -32.99
N VAL A 9 8.14 -11.74 -33.44
CA VAL A 9 9.60 -11.79 -33.22
C VAL A 9 10.28 -10.54 -33.79
N ARG A 10 10.00 -10.18 -35.03
CA ARG A 10 10.60 -8.99 -35.67
C ARG A 10 10.23 -7.70 -34.91
N ASN A 11 8.98 -7.59 -34.44
CA ASN A 11 8.53 -6.43 -33.67
C ASN A 11 9.28 -6.34 -32.35
N GLN A 12 9.42 -7.43 -31.60
CA GLN A 12 10.15 -7.45 -30.33
C GLN A 12 11.63 -7.10 -30.52
N VAL A 13 12.30 -7.66 -31.52
CA VAL A 13 13.70 -7.31 -31.86
C VAL A 13 13.82 -5.82 -32.17
N LYS A 14 12.95 -5.29 -33.02
CA LYS A 14 12.97 -3.87 -33.38
C LYS A 14 12.75 -2.97 -32.16
N THR A 15 11.79 -3.32 -31.30
CA THR A 15 11.48 -2.58 -30.07
C THR A 15 12.69 -2.61 -29.11
N SER A 16 13.33 -3.77 -28.92
CA SER A 16 14.54 -3.89 -28.10
C SER A 16 15.66 -2.97 -28.56
N PHE A 17 15.96 -2.95 -29.86
CA PHE A 17 16.98 -2.03 -30.41
C PHE A 17 16.56 -0.55 -30.29
N SER A 18 15.28 -0.25 -30.44
CA SER A 18 14.78 1.12 -30.26
C SER A 18 14.92 1.57 -28.81
N THR A 19 14.65 0.69 -27.86
CA THR A 19 14.82 0.96 -26.41
C THR A 19 16.30 1.24 -26.08
N LEU A 20 17.22 0.39 -26.54
CA LEU A 20 18.66 0.59 -26.33
C LEU A 20 19.14 1.92 -26.94
N LYS A 21 18.72 2.22 -28.17
CA LYS A 21 19.07 3.49 -28.84
C LYS A 21 18.49 4.69 -28.09
N GLY A 22 17.24 4.59 -27.63
CA GLY A 22 16.58 5.62 -26.82
C GLY A 22 17.33 5.85 -25.49
N SER A 23 17.69 4.78 -24.80
CA SER A 23 18.43 4.87 -23.53
C SER A 23 19.79 5.55 -23.68
N ILE A 24 20.51 5.30 -24.80
CA ILE A 24 21.78 5.97 -25.07
C ILE A 24 21.54 7.45 -25.40
N GLY A 25 20.53 7.76 -26.18
CA GLY A 25 20.21 9.14 -26.59
C GLY A 25 19.70 10.01 -25.44
N LEU A 26 19.03 9.40 -24.44
CA LEU A 26 18.45 10.08 -23.28
C LEU A 26 19.22 9.82 -22.01
N LYS A 27 20.49 9.41 -22.11
CA LYS A 27 21.30 8.99 -20.96
C LYS A 27 21.35 10.04 -19.84
N ASP A 28 21.63 11.27 -20.20
CA ASP A 28 21.83 12.34 -19.21
C ASP A 28 20.51 12.69 -18.54
N GLU A 29 19.41 12.77 -19.28
CA GLU A 29 18.06 13.00 -18.76
C GLU A 29 17.59 11.85 -17.85
N LEU A 30 17.87 10.61 -18.21
CA LEU A 30 17.54 9.44 -17.39
C LEU A 30 18.31 9.42 -16.08
N LEU A 31 19.61 9.73 -16.12
CA LEU A 31 20.45 9.82 -14.91
C LEU A 31 20.01 10.99 -14.02
N GLN A 32 19.70 12.14 -14.60
CA GLN A 32 19.17 13.26 -13.84
C GLN A 32 17.82 12.92 -13.20
N HIS A 33 16.89 12.33 -13.95
CA HIS A 33 15.61 11.88 -13.42
C HIS A 33 15.78 10.91 -12.23
N GLN A 34 16.71 9.95 -12.35
CA GLN A 34 17.01 9.01 -11.28
C GLN A 34 17.58 9.71 -10.04
N ALA A 35 18.48 10.66 -10.22
CA ALA A 35 19.08 11.42 -9.11
C ALA A 35 18.04 12.30 -8.38
N GLU A 36 17.11 12.88 -9.12
CA GLU A 36 16.09 13.79 -8.59
C GLU A 36 14.83 13.07 -8.10
N PHE A 37 14.66 11.78 -8.37
CA PHE A 37 13.40 11.06 -8.13
C PHE A 37 12.94 11.14 -6.66
N TYR A 38 13.82 10.81 -5.73
CA TYR A 38 13.51 10.82 -4.30
C TYR A 38 13.51 12.25 -3.69
N PRO A 39 14.48 13.14 -4.01
CA PRO A 39 14.41 14.52 -3.56
C PRO A 39 13.11 15.23 -3.99
N ASN A 40 12.69 15.04 -5.23
CA ASN A 40 11.43 15.60 -5.71
C ASN A 40 10.22 14.99 -5.00
N ALA A 41 10.22 13.68 -4.73
CA ALA A 41 9.15 13.03 -3.98
C ALA A 41 8.98 13.62 -2.57
N LEU A 42 10.07 13.89 -1.85
CA LEU A 42 10.03 14.55 -0.54
C LEU A 42 9.51 16.00 -0.63
N SER A 43 9.91 16.73 -1.67
CA SER A 43 9.38 18.09 -1.92
C SER A 43 7.88 18.07 -2.24
N GLU A 44 7.39 17.09 -2.99
CA GLU A 44 5.97 16.88 -3.26
C GLU A 44 5.21 16.56 -1.95
N ALA A 45 5.73 15.65 -1.13
CA ALA A 45 5.15 15.29 0.17
C ALA A 45 5.02 16.50 1.11
N ALA A 46 6.04 17.37 1.15
CA ALA A 46 6.01 18.58 1.96
C ALA A 46 4.86 19.52 1.60
N ASN A 47 4.46 19.55 0.32
CA ASN A 47 3.38 20.40 -0.18
C ASN A 47 2.00 19.71 -0.21
N ASP A 48 1.93 18.39 0.02
CA ASP A 48 0.67 17.64 0.05
C ASP A 48 -0.12 17.98 1.33
N PRO A 49 -1.42 18.27 1.26
CA PRO A 49 -2.27 18.44 2.43
C PRO A 49 -2.44 17.13 3.24
N ILE A 50 -2.30 15.97 2.62
CA ILE A 50 -2.32 14.66 3.27
C ILE A 50 -0.93 14.38 3.83
N LYS A 51 -0.83 14.29 5.15
CA LYS A 51 0.46 14.10 5.85
C LYS A 51 0.70 12.65 6.27
N ALA A 52 -0.33 11.85 6.31
CA ALA A 52 -0.23 10.42 6.55
C ALA A 52 -1.51 9.71 6.10
N TYR A 53 -1.41 8.38 6.04
CA TYR A 53 -2.55 7.49 6.01
C TYR A 53 -2.58 6.67 7.28
N VAL A 54 -3.78 6.31 7.75
CA VAL A 54 -3.97 5.34 8.83
C VAL A 54 -4.79 4.18 8.29
N PHE A 55 -4.43 2.97 8.67
CA PHE A 55 -5.17 1.76 8.31
C PHE A 55 -5.09 0.72 9.42
N GLY A 56 -6.04 -0.20 9.46
CA GLY A 56 -6.07 -1.31 10.39
C GLY A 56 -7.47 -1.62 10.87
N SER A 57 -7.63 -2.81 11.45
CA SER A 57 -8.88 -3.30 12.00
C SER A 57 -8.61 -4.18 13.21
N SER A 58 -9.38 -3.98 14.30
CA SER A 58 -9.41 -4.88 15.44
C SER A 58 -10.00 -6.25 15.08
N ASP A 59 -10.89 -6.27 14.10
CA ASP A 59 -11.65 -7.47 13.73
C ASP A 59 -10.83 -8.41 12.83
N ASP A 60 -9.88 -7.88 12.05
CA ASP A 60 -8.96 -8.68 11.24
C ASP A 60 -7.51 -8.18 11.34
N GLN A 61 -6.89 -8.46 12.45
CA GLN A 61 -5.49 -8.12 12.70
C GLN A 61 -4.53 -8.87 11.78
N ALA A 62 -4.90 -10.06 11.31
CA ALA A 62 -4.06 -10.83 10.38
C ALA A 62 -3.94 -10.16 9.02
N THR A 63 -5.05 -9.66 8.46
CA THR A 63 -5.02 -8.87 7.22
C THR A 63 -4.28 -7.55 7.42
N THR A 64 -4.48 -6.88 8.55
CA THR A 64 -3.73 -5.66 8.94
C THR A 64 -2.22 -5.92 8.96
N TYR A 65 -1.79 -7.03 9.59
CA TYR A 65 -0.39 -7.48 9.59
C TYR A 65 0.15 -7.70 8.18
N HIS A 66 -0.57 -8.45 7.34
CA HIS A 66 -0.10 -8.75 5.98
C HIS A 66 0.07 -7.50 5.12
N MET A 67 -0.84 -6.54 5.25
CA MET A 67 -0.68 -5.27 4.57
C MET A 67 0.55 -4.50 5.09
N ALA A 68 0.73 -4.44 6.40
CA ALA A 68 1.90 -3.79 7.02
C ALA A 68 3.21 -4.45 6.59
N GLU A 69 3.26 -5.79 6.54
CA GLU A 69 4.42 -6.55 6.06
C GLU A 69 4.79 -6.20 4.61
N VAL A 70 3.80 -6.11 3.72
CA VAL A 70 4.04 -5.71 2.34
C VAL A 70 4.59 -4.29 2.25
N LEU A 71 4.04 -3.35 3.01
CA LEU A 71 4.55 -1.97 3.04
C LEU A 71 6.00 -1.91 3.54
N LYS A 72 6.35 -2.65 4.59
CA LYS A 72 7.74 -2.73 5.08
C LYS A 72 8.69 -3.35 4.06
N ARG A 73 8.27 -4.35 3.30
CA ARG A 73 9.07 -4.92 2.19
C ARG A 73 9.38 -3.89 1.09
N HIS A 74 8.54 -2.89 0.94
CA HIS A 74 8.76 -1.74 0.05
C HIS A 74 9.50 -0.59 0.70
N GLN A 75 10.10 -0.80 1.88
CA GLN A 75 10.88 0.21 2.62
C GLN A 75 10.03 1.44 2.98
N ILE A 76 8.76 1.21 3.30
CA ILE A 76 7.84 2.23 3.80
C ILE A 76 7.88 2.18 5.33
N ASP A 77 8.14 3.32 5.96
CA ASP A 77 8.16 3.44 7.40
C ASP A 77 6.73 3.48 7.95
N LEU A 78 6.51 2.70 9.00
CA LEU A 78 5.24 2.56 9.68
C LEU A 78 5.38 2.94 11.15
N TYR A 79 4.33 3.54 11.68
CA TYR A 79 4.23 3.92 13.09
C TYR A 79 2.93 3.39 13.69
N ARG A 80 2.91 3.19 14.99
CA ARG A 80 1.65 3.07 15.72
C ARG A 80 1.01 4.44 15.82
N PRO A 81 -0.33 4.57 15.84
CA PRO A 81 -0.96 5.83 16.21
C PRO A 81 -0.51 6.25 17.62
N GLY A 82 -0.14 7.51 17.82
CA GLY A 82 0.23 8.02 19.14
C GLY A 82 -0.95 8.11 20.10
N GLN A 83 -2.17 8.10 19.57
CA GLN A 83 -3.44 8.01 20.29
C GLN A 83 -4.50 7.42 19.37
N SER A 84 -5.53 6.80 19.95
CA SER A 84 -6.68 6.35 19.18
C SER A 84 -7.40 7.53 18.52
N LEU A 85 -7.84 7.33 17.28
CA LEU A 85 -8.53 8.36 16.51
C LEU A 85 -9.69 7.77 15.71
N THR A 86 -10.70 8.59 15.44
CA THR A 86 -11.80 8.23 14.55
C THR A 86 -11.71 9.08 13.28
N ALA A 87 -11.66 8.43 12.14
CA ALA A 87 -11.62 9.07 10.84
C ALA A 87 -12.34 8.21 9.80
N ASN A 88 -12.98 8.84 8.82
CA ASN A 88 -13.71 8.17 7.74
C ASN A 88 -14.71 7.09 8.22
N GLY A 89 -15.33 7.31 9.40
CA GLY A 89 -16.33 6.38 9.99
C GLY A 89 -15.73 5.13 10.68
N ALA A 90 -14.42 5.02 10.78
CA ALA A 90 -13.72 3.94 11.49
C ALA A 90 -12.90 4.48 12.66
N THR A 91 -12.69 3.63 13.66
CA THR A 91 -11.82 3.92 14.81
C THR A 91 -10.51 3.15 14.64
N PHE A 92 -9.39 3.87 14.76
CA PHE A 92 -8.06 3.33 14.67
C PHE A 92 -7.40 3.41 16.04
N THR A 93 -7.06 2.26 16.60
CA THR A 93 -6.45 2.16 17.93
C THR A 93 -4.92 2.16 17.83
N THR A 94 -4.26 2.40 18.96
CA THR A 94 -2.79 2.32 19.06
C THR A 94 -2.27 0.89 18.87
N GLU A 95 -3.11 -0.11 19.09
CA GLU A 95 -2.72 -1.53 19.10
C GLU A 95 -2.98 -2.20 17.74
N ASP A 96 -4.13 -1.89 17.11
CA ASP A 96 -4.63 -2.62 15.93
C ASP A 96 -4.41 -1.87 14.61
N SER A 97 -3.77 -0.70 14.65
CA SER A 97 -3.64 0.16 13.48
C SER A 97 -2.21 0.60 13.23
N TYR A 98 -1.95 1.04 12.01
CA TYR A 98 -0.68 1.61 11.57
C TYR A 98 -0.89 2.96 10.91
N VAL A 99 0.05 3.87 11.13
CA VAL A 99 0.15 5.16 10.45
C VAL A 99 1.32 5.14 9.48
N VAL A 100 1.06 5.59 8.27
CA VAL A 100 2.03 5.72 7.18
C VAL A 100 2.24 7.20 6.89
N PRO A 101 3.28 7.84 7.43
CA PRO A 101 3.61 9.22 7.07
C PRO A 101 3.90 9.34 5.58
N THR A 102 3.53 10.46 4.98
CA THR A 102 3.85 10.73 3.57
C THR A 102 5.24 11.34 3.39
N ASP A 103 5.83 11.89 4.46
CA ASP A 103 7.15 12.53 4.44
C ASP A 103 8.27 11.48 4.50
N GLN A 104 8.37 10.69 3.44
CA GLN A 104 9.40 9.68 3.26
C GLN A 104 9.70 9.44 1.77
N SER A 105 10.85 8.85 1.48
CA SER A 105 11.32 8.65 0.10
C SER A 105 10.34 7.93 -0.81
N GLN A 106 9.55 7.04 -0.24
CA GLN A 106 8.51 6.25 -0.94
C GLN A 106 7.17 7.00 -1.13
N TYR A 107 7.14 8.32 -0.93
CA TYR A 107 5.93 9.14 -1.05
C TYR A 107 5.06 8.79 -2.26
N ARG A 108 5.65 8.73 -3.47
CA ARG A 108 4.90 8.45 -4.69
C ARG A 108 4.27 7.06 -4.70
N LEU A 109 4.98 6.07 -4.15
CA LEU A 109 4.44 4.71 -3.98
C LEU A 109 3.31 4.70 -2.95
N ILE A 110 3.47 5.38 -1.82
CA ILE A 110 2.43 5.52 -0.79
C ILE A 110 1.17 6.14 -1.40
N LYS A 111 1.31 7.24 -2.15
CA LYS A 111 0.18 7.86 -2.85
C LYS A 111 -0.50 6.89 -3.80
N ALA A 112 0.25 6.16 -4.61
CA ALA A 112 -0.29 5.19 -5.55
C ALA A 112 -1.05 4.04 -4.86
N LEU A 113 -0.59 3.60 -3.67
CA LEU A 113 -1.21 2.51 -2.91
C LEU A 113 -2.48 2.95 -2.18
N PHE A 114 -2.54 4.19 -1.70
CA PHE A 114 -3.65 4.66 -0.84
C PHE A 114 -4.64 5.58 -1.54
N GLU A 115 -4.29 6.17 -2.69
CA GLU A 115 -5.18 7.08 -3.41
C GLU A 115 -6.46 6.39 -3.86
N ARG A 116 -7.60 7.03 -3.57
CA ARG A 116 -8.89 6.65 -4.15
C ARG A 116 -9.09 7.38 -5.47
N ARG A 117 -8.86 6.70 -6.57
CA ARG A 117 -9.10 7.25 -7.89
C ARG A 117 -10.42 6.74 -8.45
N THR A 118 -11.41 7.62 -8.59
CA THR A 118 -12.74 7.32 -9.11
C THR A 118 -12.99 7.94 -10.49
N THR A 119 -12.11 8.81 -10.94
CA THR A 119 -12.21 9.50 -12.24
C THR A 119 -10.86 9.50 -12.94
N PHE A 120 -10.90 9.40 -14.27
CA PHE A 120 -9.73 9.38 -15.13
C PHE A 120 -9.85 10.47 -16.18
N ASN A 121 -8.76 11.20 -16.45
CA ASN A 121 -8.74 12.27 -17.44
C ASN A 121 -8.74 11.76 -18.88
N ASP A 122 -8.30 10.52 -19.11
CA ASP A 122 -8.23 9.89 -20.41
C ASP A 122 -9.33 8.84 -20.53
N SER A 123 -10.07 8.89 -21.65
CA SER A 123 -11.08 7.87 -21.98
C SER A 123 -10.47 6.57 -22.51
N LEU A 124 -9.19 6.58 -22.91
CA LEU A 124 -8.42 5.40 -23.30
C LEU A 124 -7.72 4.78 -22.07
N PHE A 125 -8.49 4.56 -21.05
CA PHE A 125 -8.02 3.94 -19.83
C PHE A 125 -7.89 2.42 -20.02
N TYR A 126 -6.72 1.89 -19.71
CA TYR A 126 -6.48 0.46 -19.61
C TYR A 126 -6.31 0.10 -18.13
N ASP A 127 -7.22 -0.71 -17.63
CA ASP A 127 -7.17 -1.21 -16.25
C ASP A 127 -5.99 -2.16 -16.08
N VAL A 128 -4.92 -1.70 -15.47
CA VAL A 128 -3.72 -2.47 -15.16
C VAL A 128 -3.68 -2.80 -13.67
N SER A 129 -4.79 -3.20 -13.09
CA SER A 129 -4.83 -3.78 -11.73
C SER A 129 -4.17 -2.90 -10.63
N ALA A 130 -4.26 -1.59 -10.72
CA ALA A 130 -3.81 -0.68 -9.67
C ALA A 130 -4.99 -0.31 -8.77
N TRP A 131 -5.26 -1.16 -7.79
CA TRP A 131 -6.32 -0.94 -6.82
C TRP A 131 -5.80 -0.18 -5.60
N THR A 132 -6.68 0.61 -4.98
CA THR A 132 -6.41 1.16 -3.65
C THR A 132 -6.13 0.02 -2.68
N PHE A 133 -4.92 -0.07 -2.20
CA PHE A 133 -4.40 -1.25 -1.51
C PHE A 133 -5.18 -1.64 -0.24
N PRO A 134 -5.56 -0.69 0.66
CA PRO A 134 -6.42 -1.02 1.79
C PRO A 134 -7.77 -1.60 1.39
N LEU A 135 -8.37 -1.12 0.28
CA LEU A 135 -9.64 -1.66 -0.21
C LEU A 135 -9.50 -3.09 -0.74
N ALA A 136 -8.38 -3.40 -1.40
CA ALA A 136 -8.08 -4.75 -1.84
C ALA A 136 -7.92 -5.73 -0.66
N HIS A 137 -7.51 -5.23 0.51
CA HIS A 137 -7.42 -5.97 1.75
C HIS A 137 -8.69 -5.90 2.61
N ASN A 138 -9.75 -5.24 2.13
CA ASN A 138 -10.98 -5.00 2.91
C ASN A 138 -10.70 -4.33 4.29
N LEU A 139 -9.71 -3.46 4.36
CA LEU A 139 -9.34 -2.76 5.58
C LEU A 139 -9.88 -1.33 5.60
N PRO A 140 -10.39 -0.85 6.72
CA PRO A 140 -10.66 0.56 6.92
C PRO A 140 -9.37 1.36 6.84
N PHE A 141 -9.44 2.54 6.22
CA PHE A 141 -8.33 3.48 6.15
C PHE A 141 -8.82 4.92 6.04
N ALA A 142 -7.95 5.87 6.38
CA ALA A 142 -8.25 7.29 6.27
C ALA A 142 -6.99 8.11 5.95
N GLU A 143 -7.24 9.25 5.33
CA GLU A 143 -6.24 10.31 5.13
C GLU A 143 -6.14 11.18 6.38
N LEU A 144 -4.93 11.52 6.78
CA LEU A 144 -4.67 12.36 7.93
C LEU A 144 -4.02 13.68 7.51
N SER A 145 -4.58 14.78 7.96
CA SER A 145 -3.96 16.10 7.91
C SER A 145 -2.95 16.27 9.05
N SER A 146 -2.12 17.32 9.00
CA SER A 146 -1.16 17.63 10.06
C SER A 146 -1.79 17.81 11.45
N ARG A 147 -3.06 18.21 11.52
CA ARG A 147 -3.78 18.37 12.80
C ARG A 147 -4.20 17.04 13.42
N GLN A 148 -4.39 16.02 12.60
CA GLN A 148 -4.85 14.67 13.03
C GLN A 148 -3.66 13.74 13.22
N LEU A 149 -2.50 14.11 12.70
CA LEU A 149 -1.30 13.27 12.75
C LEU A 149 -0.74 13.23 14.17
N SER A 150 -0.72 12.05 14.75
CA SER A 150 -0.03 11.73 15.99
C SER A 150 0.70 10.43 15.81
N LEU A 151 2.02 10.49 15.77
CA LEU A 151 2.87 9.31 15.63
C LEU A 151 3.23 8.78 17.02
N GLY A 152 3.07 7.48 17.19
CA GLY A 152 3.56 6.73 18.33
C GLY A 152 4.91 6.09 18.02
N GLU A 153 5.08 4.85 18.44
CA GLU A 153 6.31 4.08 18.22
C GLU A 153 6.49 3.71 16.76
N GLU A 154 7.71 3.79 16.28
CA GLU A 154 8.08 3.27 14.97
C GLU A 154 8.04 1.74 14.96
N VAL A 155 7.47 1.17 13.91
CA VAL A 155 7.34 -0.26 13.73
C VAL A 155 8.40 -0.75 12.75
N GLU A 156 9.48 -1.29 13.27
CA GLU A 156 10.53 -1.90 12.43
C GLU A 156 10.03 -3.18 11.78
N ASN A 157 9.43 -4.07 12.57
CA ASN A 157 8.90 -5.34 12.12
C ASN A 157 7.47 -5.51 12.65
N PRO A 158 6.46 -5.57 11.77
CA PRO A 158 5.11 -5.93 12.20
C PRO A 158 5.10 -7.30 12.86
N GLU A 159 4.38 -7.43 13.97
CA GLU A 159 4.22 -8.70 14.67
C GLU A 159 2.97 -9.43 14.17
N PHE A 160 3.12 -10.72 13.89
CA PHE A 160 1.99 -11.55 13.52
C PHE A 160 1.06 -11.73 14.71
N PRO A 161 -0.26 -11.48 14.59
CA PRO A 161 -1.18 -11.58 15.69
C PRO A 161 -1.28 -13.02 16.22
N VAL A 162 -1.30 -13.15 17.53
CA VAL A 162 -1.47 -14.44 18.21
C VAL A 162 -2.94 -14.68 18.47
N GLY A 163 -3.47 -15.77 17.91
CA GLY A 163 -4.83 -16.21 18.20
C GLY A 163 -4.91 -17.00 19.51
N GLU A 164 -6.04 -16.90 20.19
CA GLU A 164 -6.31 -17.67 21.40
C GLU A 164 -7.71 -18.28 21.39
N VAL A 165 -7.88 -19.35 22.13
CA VAL A 165 -9.20 -19.95 22.41
C VAL A 165 -9.71 -19.38 23.71
N VAL A 166 -10.63 -18.42 23.62
CA VAL A 166 -11.25 -17.82 24.81
C VAL A 166 -12.17 -18.84 25.49
N GLY A 167 -11.98 -19.01 26.81
CA GLY A 167 -12.74 -19.97 27.61
C GLY A 167 -12.20 -21.39 27.61
N GLY A 168 -11.07 -21.66 26.92
CA GLY A 168 -10.38 -22.94 26.95
C GLY A 168 -11.07 -24.04 26.14
N ARG A 169 -10.85 -25.31 26.50
CA ARG A 169 -11.40 -26.46 25.79
C ARG A 169 -12.90 -26.60 26.03
N SER A 170 -13.66 -26.63 24.89
CA SER A 170 -15.09 -26.92 24.92
C SER A 170 -15.37 -28.39 24.62
N GLU A 171 -16.41 -28.98 25.24
CA GLU A 171 -16.92 -30.32 24.95
C GLU A 171 -18.00 -30.35 23.86
N TYR A 172 -18.51 -29.18 23.45
CA TYR A 172 -19.63 -29.05 22.51
C TYR A 172 -19.24 -28.40 21.20
N ALA A 173 -18.76 -27.14 21.23
CA ALA A 173 -18.48 -26.37 20.05
C ALA A 173 -17.52 -25.21 20.32
N TYR A 174 -16.88 -24.75 19.27
CA TYR A 174 -16.17 -23.48 19.21
C TYR A 174 -16.89 -22.56 18.22
N LEU A 175 -16.99 -21.29 18.57
CA LEU A 175 -17.50 -20.25 17.69
C LEU A 175 -16.33 -19.36 17.28
N PHE A 176 -16.28 -18.97 16.04
CA PHE A 176 -15.34 -17.99 15.52
C PHE A 176 -15.97 -17.17 14.40
N GLU A 177 -15.49 -15.97 14.18
CA GLU A 177 -15.91 -15.12 13.08
C GLU A 177 -15.30 -15.60 11.78
N VAL A 178 -16.10 -15.64 10.70
CA VAL A 178 -15.72 -16.27 9.42
C VAL A 178 -15.10 -15.29 8.44
N ASP A 179 -15.13 -14.01 8.74
CA ASP A 179 -14.64 -12.91 7.92
C ASP A 179 -13.15 -12.60 8.08
N GLY A 180 -12.52 -13.13 9.14
CA GLY A 180 -11.07 -13.00 9.33
C GLY A 180 -10.25 -13.78 8.31
N TYR A 181 -9.06 -13.28 7.96
CA TYR A 181 -8.17 -13.84 6.93
C TYR A 181 -7.91 -15.34 7.07
N TYR A 182 -7.73 -15.83 8.30
CA TYR A 182 -7.44 -17.23 8.58
C TYR A 182 -8.65 -18.05 9.01
N ALA A 183 -9.86 -17.49 9.01
CA ALA A 183 -11.06 -18.21 9.42
C ALA A 183 -11.27 -19.53 8.67
N HIS A 184 -10.99 -19.57 7.36
CA HIS A 184 -11.11 -20.76 6.53
C HIS A 184 -10.14 -21.90 6.89
N ARG A 185 -9.10 -21.63 7.68
CA ARG A 185 -8.17 -22.64 8.17
C ARG A 185 -8.66 -23.31 9.47
N ALA A 186 -9.66 -22.73 10.14
CA ALA A 186 -10.26 -23.26 11.35
C ALA A 186 -11.39 -24.28 11.05
N ILE A 187 -11.86 -24.35 9.81
CA ILE A 187 -12.85 -25.30 9.30
C ILE A 187 -12.12 -26.55 8.79
#